data_17e97bf88810baaa91eceb5d78efbec6
#
_entry.id   17e97bf88810baaa91eceb5d78efbec6
#
_cell.length_a   1.000
_cell.length_b   1.000
_cell.length_c   1.000
_cell.angle_alpha   90.00
_cell.angle_beta   90.00
_cell.angle_gamma   90.00
#
_symmetry.space_group_name_H-M   'P 1'
#
loop_
_entity.id
_entity.type
_entity.pdbx_description
1 polymer ?
#
loop_
_entity_poly.entity_id
_entity_poly.type
_entity_poly.pdbx_seq_one_letter_code
_entity_poly.pdbx_strand_id
1 'polypeptide(L)'
;STLFRRGYVPTALCRPSLMTLITGHYSHQNGVTGNDPSPKYAQRNSKLYNERRAQLISYIDKFDTLPELLGEKGYLSHQSGKWWEGSFKHGGFTHGMSRGFPQPGGRHGDDGLKIGRNGMKPIEDFVDHAISKKKPFFLWYAPFLPHTPHNPPARLLDKYKKEGRPIPIAKYYAMCDWFDETCGQLVEYLEKKNIRNDTLIVYVTDNGWIQRPDRNGYAPRSKQTPYEGGIRTP
;
A
#
# COMPACT_ATOMS: atom_id res chain seq x y z
N SER A 1 19.48 10.51 -5.50
CA SER A 1 18.71 9.46 -4.79
C SER A 1 19.60 8.64 -3.88
N THR A 2 19.06 8.15 -2.76
CA THR A 2 19.75 7.28 -1.81
C THR A 2 19.13 5.89 -1.88
N LEU A 3 19.95 4.84 -2.04
CA LEU A 3 19.53 3.45 -2.05
C LEU A 3 20.00 2.75 -0.77
N PHE A 4 19.06 2.17 -0.03
CA PHE A 4 19.34 1.36 1.14
C PHE A 4 19.49 -0.11 0.76
N ARG A 5 20.72 -0.57 0.53
CA ARG A 5 21.00 -1.94 0.07
C ARG A 5 20.61 -3.04 1.06
N ARG A 6 20.40 -2.70 2.33
CA ARG A 6 19.98 -3.60 3.42
C ARG A 6 18.69 -3.12 4.06
N GLY A 7 17.70 -2.77 3.22
CA GLY A 7 16.35 -2.42 3.68
C GLY A 7 15.54 -3.69 3.95
N TYR A 8 14.89 -3.75 5.10
CA TYR A 8 14.01 -4.85 5.49
C TYR A 8 12.71 -4.30 6.09
N VAL A 9 11.59 -4.86 5.66
CA VAL A 9 10.31 -4.59 6.28
C VAL A 9 10.12 -5.50 7.50
N PRO A 10 9.40 -5.06 8.52
CA PRO A 10 9.32 -5.78 9.80
C PRO A 10 8.54 -7.08 9.72
N THR A 11 7.67 -7.23 8.73
CA THR A 11 6.86 -8.43 8.51
C THR A 11 6.64 -8.69 7.02
N ALA A 12 6.62 -9.96 6.65
CA ALA A 12 6.38 -10.40 5.26
C ALA A 12 4.89 -10.39 4.87
N LEU A 13 4.09 -9.48 5.42
CA LEU A 13 2.63 -9.45 5.23
C LEU A 13 2.11 -8.01 5.23
N CYS A 14 1.15 -7.72 4.35
CA CYS A 14 0.67 -6.38 4.03
C CYS A 14 0.27 -5.55 5.27
N ARG A 15 -0.82 -5.89 5.97
CA ARG A 15 -1.34 -5.08 7.08
C ARG A 15 -0.34 -4.83 8.19
N PRO A 16 0.34 -5.88 8.74
CA PRO A 16 1.31 -5.67 9.81
C PRO A 16 2.46 -4.75 9.40
N SER A 17 2.95 -4.88 8.16
CA SER A 17 4.00 -4.01 7.63
C SER A 17 3.51 -2.57 7.47
N LEU A 18 2.34 -2.35 6.87
CA LEU A 18 1.76 -1.01 6.69
C LEU A 18 1.44 -0.35 8.04
N MET A 19 0.97 -1.12 9.02
CA MET A 19 0.75 -0.62 10.38
C MET A 19 2.05 -0.16 11.04
N THR A 20 3.15 -0.90 10.84
CA THR A 20 4.47 -0.45 11.31
C THR A 20 4.93 0.81 10.60
N LEU A 21 4.75 0.91 9.28
CA LEU A 21 5.16 2.08 8.51
C LEU A 21 4.42 3.35 8.94
N ILE A 22 3.15 3.25 9.29
CA ILE A 22 2.34 4.42 9.65
C ILE A 22 2.49 4.85 11.12
N THR A 23 2.81 3.89 12.03
CA THR A 23 2.91 4.16 13.48
C THR A 23 4.34 4.18 14.00
N GLY A 24 5.33 3.67 13.24
CA GLY A 24 6.70 3.46 13.73
C GLY A 24 6.88 2.31 14.74
N HIS A 25 5.82 1.53 15.02
CA HIS A 25 5.84 0.45 16.01
C HIS A 25 5.80 -0.92 15.36
N TYR A 26 6.65 -1.84 15.79
CA TYR A 26 6.67 -3.22 15.29
C TYR A 26 5.38 -3.98 15.61
N SER A 27 5.08 -5.01 14.83
CA SER A 27 3.84 -5.80 14.98
C SER A 27 3.63 -6.38 16.37
N HIS A 28 4.69 -6.76 17.11
CA HIS A 28 4.57 -7.22 18.50
C HIS A 28 4.26 -6.10 19.48
N GLN A 29 4.56 -4.84 19.14
CA GLN A 29 4.24 -3.67 19.95
C GLN A 29 2.81 -3.18 19.66
N ASN A 30 2.44 -3.09 18.36
CA ASN A 30 1.12 -2.59 17.96
C ASN A 30 0.01 -3.65 17.97
N GLY A 31 0.36 -4.95 18.13
CA GLY A 31 -0.59 -6.06 18.23
C GLY A 31 -1.19 -6.53 16.90
N VAL A 32 -0.86 -5.87 15.77
CA VAL A 32 -1.34 -6.25 14.44
C VAL A 32 -0.37 -7.25 13.81
N THR A 33 -0.66 -8.52 13.92
CA THR A 33 0.19 -9.62 13.46
C THR A 33 -0.32 -10.34 12.19
N GLY A 34 -1.49 -9.94 11.69
CA GLY A 34 -2.12 -10.53 10.51
C GLY A 34 -3.04 -9.56 9.78
N ASN A 35 -3.39 -9.88 8.54
CA ASN A 35 -4.29 -9.04 7.73
C ASN A 35 -5.73 -9.04 8.25
N ASP A 36 -6.17 -10.17 8.78
CA ASP A 36 -7.54 -10.42 9.21
C ASP A 36 -7.55 -11.22 10.52
N PRO A 37 -8.69 -11.29 11.22
CA PRO A 37 -8.89 -12.25 12.27
C PRO A 37 -8.58 -13.68 11.80
N SER A 38 -7.91 -14.45 12.63
CA SER A 38 -7.53 -15.82 12.27
C SER A 38 -8.78 -16.68 11.99
N PRO A 39 -8.85 -17.37 10.84
CA PRO A 39 -9.96 -18.25 10.51
C PRO A 39 -10.10 -19.42 11.46
N LYS A 40 -9.03 -19.77 12.18
CA LYS A 40 -9.05 -20.79 13.25
C LYS A 40 -10.02 -20.44 14.37
N TYR A 41 -10.22 -19.14 14.66
CA TYR A 41 -10.99 -18.68 15.81
C TYR A 41 -12.28 -17.95 15.42
N ALA A 42 -12.43 -17.54 14.16
CA ALA A 42 -13.62 -16.84 13.70
C ALA A 42 -13.85 -17.10 12.21
N GLN A 43 -15.00 -17.68 11.89
CA GLN A 43 -15.41 -17.87 10.48
C GLN A 43 -15.56 -16.52 9.80
N ARG A 44 -15.02 -16.37 8.58
CA ARG A 44 -15.10 -15.12 7.81
C ARG A 44 -16.55 -14.65 7.65
N ASN A 45 -16.77 -13.36 7.82
CA ASN A 45 -18.08 -12.71 7.77
C ASN A 45 -19.07 -13.09 8.89
N SER A 46 -18.66 -13.89 9.89
CA SER A 46 -19.48 -14.10 11.09
C SER A 46 -19.49 -12.86 12.00
N LYS A 47 -20.45 -12.79 12.92
CA LYS A 47 -20.51 -11.73 13.93
C LYS A 47 -19.18 -11.63 14.70
N LEU A 48 -18.68 -12.75 15.19
CA LEU A 48 -17.39 -12.82 15.92
C LEU A 48 -16.21 -12.35 15.05
N TYR A 49 -16.20 -12.69 13.76
CA TYR A 49 -15.15 -12.20 12.84
C TYR A 49 -15.20 -10.67 12.72
N ASN A 50 -16.38 -10.10 12.60
CA ASN A 50 -16.55 -8.64 12.48
C ASN A 50 -16.17 -7.91 13.77
N GLU A 51 -16.52 -8.46 14.94
CA GLU A 51 -16.12 -7.93 16.26
C GLU A 51 -14.59 -7.92 16.41
N ARG A 52 -13.95 -9.04 16.11
CA ARG A 52 -12.48 -9.17 16.16
C ARG A 52 -11.79 -8.27 15.14
N ARG A 53 -12.41 -8.06 13.98
CA ARG A 53 -11.90 -7.13 12.98
C ARG A 53 -11.97 -5.69 13.46
N ALA A 54 -13.08 -5.28 14.06
CA ALA A 54 -13.21 -3.96 14.68
C ALA A 54 -12.16 -3.76 15.79
N GLN A 55 -11.95 -4.79 16.63
CA GLN A 55 -10.92 -4.77 17.65
C GLN A 55 -9.50 -4.61 17.07
N LEU A 56 -9.18 -5.32 15.98
CA LEU A 56 -7.87 -5.17 15.32
C LEU A 56 -7.69 -3.76 14.73
N ILE A 57 -8.77 -3.14 14.27
CA ILE A 57 -8.75 -1.76 13.75
C ILE A 57 -8.49 -0.78 14.89
N SER A 58 -9.11 -0.95 16.06
CA SER A 58 -8.92 -0.06 17.20
C SER A 58 -7.50 -0.10 17.81
N TYR A 59 -6.64 -1.01 17.38
CA TYR A 59 -5.25 -1.03 17.87
C TYR A 59 -4.45 0.20 17.43
N ILE A 60 -4.80 0.84 16.31
CA ILE A 60 -4.14 2.07 15.86
C ILE A 60 -4.38 3.23 16.83
N ASP A 61 -5.51 3.25 17.54
CA ASP A 61 -5.90 4.32 18.47
C ASP A 61 -4.93 4.50 19.66
N LYS A 62 -4.02 3.56 19.82
CA LYS A 62 -3.01 3.57 20.90
C LYS A 62 -1.70 4.27 20.50
N PHE A 63 -1.58 4.68 19.26
CA PHE A 63 -0.32 5.17 18.69
C PHE A 63 -0.56 6.42 17.86
N ASP A 64 0.31 7.39 17.99
CA ASP A 64 0.36 8.50 17.05
C ASP A 64 0.74 7.98 15.67
N THR A 65 0.01 8.41 14.66
CA THR A 65 0.30 8.06 13.28
C THR A 65 1.14 9.15 12.60
N LEU A 66 1.87 8.79 11.56
CA LEU A 66 2.64 9.77 10.80
C LEU A 66 1.78 10.93 10.27
N PRO A 67 0.54 10.71 9.73
CA PRO A 67 -0.35 11.82 9.36
C PRO A 67 -0.72 12.75 10.51
N GLU A 68 -0.94 12.24 11.72
CA GLU A 68 -1.25 13.05 12.90
C GLU A 68 -0.05 13.92 13.31
N LEU A 69 1.13 13.30 13.45
CA LEU A 69 2.36 14.02 13.79
C LEU A 69 2.71 15.11 12.77
N LEU A 70 2.52 14.84 11.48
CA LEU A 70 2.70 15.83 10.43
C LEU A 70 1.58 16.88 10.44
N GLY A 71 0.36 16.51 10.79
CA GLY A 71 -0.78 17.42 10.96
C GLY A 71 -0.51 18.50 12.01
N GLU A 72 0.14 18.15 13.13
CA GLU A 72 0.60 19.12 14.15
C GLU A 72 1.60 20.15 13.59
N LYS A 73 2.30 19.80 12.52
CA LYS A 73 3.21 20.70 11.79
C LYS A 73 2.52 21.42 10.62
N GLY A 74 1.19 21.30 10.52
CA GLY A 74 0.39 22.01 9.53
C GLY A 74 0.31 21.33 8.16
N TYR A 75 0.75 20.07 8.03
CA TYR A 75 0.61 19.29 6.80
C TYR A 75 -0.84 18.90 6.54
N LEU A 76 -1.24 18.92 5.29
CA LEU A 76 -2.38 18.16 4.81
C LEU A 76 -1.90 16.75 4.43
N SER A 77 -2.77 15.75 4.59
CA SER A 77 -2.42 14.37 4.29
C SER A 77 -3.50 13.67 3.49
N HIS A 78 -3.07 12.77 2.58
CA HIS A 78 -4.00 12.02 1.73
C HIS A 78 -3.65 10.53 1.72
N GLN A 79 -4.65 9.70 2.03
CA GLN A 79 -4.56 8.25 1.95
C GLN A 79 -5.11 7.74 0.60
N SER A 80 -4.30 6.95 -0.12
CA SER A 80 -4.73 6.22 -1.31
C SER A 80 -4.15 4.81 -1.34
N GLY A 81 -4.87 3.88 -1.94
CA GLY A 81 -4.46 2.49 -2.04
C GLY A 81 -4.83 1.64 -0.82
N LYS A 82 -3.97 0.70 -0.49
CA LYS A 82 -4.16 -0.26 0.59
C LYS A 82 -4.28 0.43 1.95
N TRP A 83 -5.33 0.09 2.70
CA TRP A 83 -5.59 0.58 4.03
C TRP A 83 -6.51 -0.37 4.79
N TRP A 84 -6.10 -0.86 5.97
CA TRP A 84 -6.89 -1.82 6.78
C TRP A 84 -7.51 -1.21 8.03
N GLU A 85 -7.06 -0.01 8.43
CA GLU A 85 -7.35 0.56 9.74
C GLU A 85 -8.59 1.46 9.71
N GLY A 86 -9.70 0.93 9.20
CA GLY A 86 -10.97 1.67 9.09
C GLY A 86 -10.96 2.72 7.98
N SER A 87 -11.62 3.85 8.20
CA SER A 87 -11.59 4.96 7.25
C SER A 87 -10.23 5.67 7.25
N PHE A 88 -9.96 6.45 6.21
CA PHE A 88 -8.74 7.28 6.18
C PHE A 88 -8.65 8.23 7.39
N LYS A 89 -9.78 8.73 7.88
CA LYS A 89 -9.83 9.62 9.05
C LYS A 89 -9.37 8.94 10.32
N HIS A 90 -9.64 7.65 10.44
CA HIS A 90 -9.23 6.85 11.59
C HIS A 90 -7.69 6.70 11.68
N GLY A 91 -7.00 6.80 10.55
CA GLY A 91 -5.54 6.87 10.51
C GLY A 91 -4.96 8.28 10.62
N GLY A 92 -5.77 9.29 10.96
CA GLY A 92 -5.33 10.68 11.10
C GLY A 92 -5.16 11.45 9.78
N PHE A 93 -5.54 10.88 8.64
CA PHE A 93 -5.44 11.58 7.37
C PHE A 93 -6.53 12.66 7.21
N THR A 94 -6.14 13.83 6.69
CA THR A 94 -7.07 14.92 6.40
C THR A 94 -7.96 14.65 5.18
N HIS A 95 -7.45 13.91 4.20
CA HIS A 95 -8.12 13.50 2.96
C HIS A 95 -7.85 12.03 2.68
N GLY A 96 -8.65 11.40 1.87
CA GLY A 96 -8.40 10.01 1.50
C GLY A 96 -9.53 9.35 0.76
N MET A 97 -9.24 8.17 0.23
CA MET A 97 -10.15 7.40 -0.61
C MET A 97 -10.86 6.27 0.13
N SER A 98 -10.28 5.74 1.22
CA SER A 98 -10.82 4.58 1.92
C SER A 98 -11.89 4.97 2.93
N ARG A 99 -13.09 4.39 2.79
CA ARG A 99 -14.18 4.50 3.77
C ARG A 99 -14.00 3.51 4.91
N GLY A 100 -13.33 2.39 4.62
CA GLY A 100 -12.95 1.37 5.57
C GLY A 100 -14.08 0.44 6.04
N PHE A 101 -13.72 -0.60 6.75
CA PHE A 101 -14.67 -1.48 7.42
C PHE A 101 -15.50 -0.67 8.46
N PRO A 102 -16.81 -0.92 8.60
CA PRO A 102 -17.60 -2.02 8.03
C PRO A 102 -18.19 -1.76 6.62
N GLN A 103 -17.81 -0.69 5.94
CA GLN A 103 -18.37 -0.37 4.63
C GLN A 103 -18.05 -1.45 3.57
N PRO A 104 -18.92 -1.62 2.56
CA PRO A 104 -18.68 -2.55 1.46
C PRO A 104 -17.30 -2.32 0.80
N GLY A 105 -16.54 -3.39 0.61
CA GLY A 105 -15.18 -3.31 0.09
C GLY A 105 -14.13 -2.83 1.09
N GLY A 106 -14.53 -2.33 2.26
CA GLY A 106 -13.67 -1.69 3.27
C GLY A 106 -12.68 -2.60 3.99
N ARG A 107 -12.48 -3.83 3.51
CA ARG A 107 -11.53 -4.75 4.12
C ARG A 107 -10.08 -4.21 4.10
N HIS A 108 -9.67 -3.61 3.00
CA HIS A 108 -8.26 -3.24 2.80
C HIS A 108 -8.06 -2.06 1.82
N GLY A 109 -9.03 -1.16 1.71
CA GLY A 109 -8.86 0.08 0.96
C GLY A 109 -10.01 0.49 0.04
N ASP A 110 -11.07 -0.31 -0.11
CA ASP A 110 -12.26 -0.05 -0.94
C ASP A 110 -11.95 0.76 -2.24
N ASP A 111 -12.48 1.99 -2.35
CA ASP A 111 -12.23 2.85 -3.53
C ASP A 111 -10.75 3.25 -3.67
N GLY A 112 -9.98 3.27 -2.58
CA GLY A 112 -8.54 3.52 -2.61
C GLY A 112 -7.76 2.53 -3.47
N LEU A 113 -8.23 1.29 -3.58
CA LEU A 113 -7.56 0.27 -4.39
C LEU A 113 -7.59 0.54 -5.90
N LYS A 114 -8.43 1.47 -6.34
CA LYS A 114 -8.53 1.86 -7.75
C LYS A 114 -7.39 2.79 -8.18
N ILE A 115 -6.71 3.44 -7.23
CA ILE A 115 -5.61 4.37 -7.54
C ILE A 115 -4.52 3.66 -8.36
N GLY A 116 -3.94 4.36 -9.33
CA GLY A 116 -2.98 3.82 -10.27
C GLY A 116 -3.62 2.99 -11.38
N ARG A 117 -4.53 2.06 -11.07
CA ARG A 117 -5.27 1.29 -12.10
C ARG A 117 -6.26 2.13 -12.88
N ASN A 118 -6.91 3.10 -12.23
CA ASN A 118 -7.90 4.01 -12.82
C ASN A 118 -7.36 5.45 -12.92
N GLY A 119 -6.02 5.61 -12.98
CA GLY A 119 -5.36 6.92 -13.08
C GLY A 119 -4.98 7.50 -11.71
N MET A 120 -4.44 8.71 -11.74
CA MET A 120 -3.83 9.39 -10.59
C MET A 120 -4.63 10.61 -10.12
N LYS A 121 -5.77 10.91 -10.75
CA LYS A 121 -6.53 12.15 -10.51
C LYS A 121 -6.83 12.45 -9.03
N PRO A 122 -7.23 11.51 -8.17
CA PRO A 122 -7.46 11.81 -6.74
C PRO A 122 -6.22 12.37 -6.02
N ILE A 123 -5.02 11.92 -6.42
CA ILE A 123 -3.75 12.41 -5.89
C ILE A 123 -3.45 13.80 -6.46
N GLU A 124 -3.63 13.99 -7.76
CA GLU A 124 -3.42 15.27 -8.43
C GLU A 124 -4.33 16.35 -7.82
N ASP A 125 -5.62 16.06 -7.65
CA ASP A 125 -6.60 16.97 -7.04
C ASP A 125 -6.21 17.34 -5.60
N PHE A 126 -5.72 16.37 -4.82
CA PHE A 126 -5.26 16.62 -3.47
C PHE A 126 -3.99 17.51 -3.43
N VAL A 127 -3.01 17.23 -4.27
CA VAL A 127 -1.77 18.05 -4.34
C VAL A 127 -2.10 19.47 -4.79
N ASP A 128 -2.98 19.65 -5.78
CA ASP A 128 -3.44 20.97 -6.22
C ASP A 128 -4.18 21.72 -5.09
N HIS A 129 -4.99 21.00 -4.31
CA HIS A 129 -5.63 21.57 -3.13
C HIS A 129 -4.59 22.03 -2.10
N ALA A 130 -3.61 21.20 -1.76
CA ALA A 130 -2.56 21.57 -0.80
C ALA A 130 -1.76 22.81 -1.25
N ILE A 131 -1.39 22.85 -2.53
CA ILE A 131 -0.72 24.01 -3.15
C ILE A 131 -1.59 25.28 -3.02
N SER A 132 -2.89 25.19 -3.37
CA SER A 132 -3.83 26.31 -3.28
C SER A 132 -3.96 26.86 -1.87
N LYS A 133 -3.83 26.00 -0.86
CA LYS A 133 -3.85 26.35 0.57
C LYS A 133 -2.48 26.79 1.10
N LYS A 134 -1.44 26.75 0.29
CA LYS A 134 -0.05 27.00 0.71
C LYS A 134 0.35 26.13 1.91
N LYS A 135 -0.06 24.87 1.91
CA LYS A 135 0.23 23.90 2.96
C LYS A 135 1.20 22.83 2.47
N PRO A 136 2.15 22.40 3.28
CA PRO A 136 2.91 21.19 3.00
C PRO A 136 1.97 19.98 3.01
N PHE A 137 2.37 18.90 2.34
CA PHE A 137 1.53 17.73 2.24
C PHE A 137 2.29 16.43 2.50
N PHE A 138 1.55 15.44 2.97
CA PHE A 138 1.96 14.04 3.06
C PHE A 138 1.04 13.18 2.19
N LEU A 139 1.64 12.41 1.29
CA LEU A 139 0.91 11.51 0.41
C LEU A 139 1.25 10.06 0.73
N TRP A 140 0.24 9.30 1.14
CA TRP A 140 0.30 7.85 1.25
C TRP A 140 -0.19 7.23 -0.05
N TYR A 141 0.76 6.77 -0.89
CA TYR A 141 0.48 6.10 -2.15
C TYR A 141 0.81 4.61 -2.03
N ALA A 142 -0.19 3.79 -1.70
CA ALA A 142 -0.07 2.35 -1.54
C ALA A 142 -0.98 1.60 -2.54
N PRO A 143 -0.73 1.71 -3.86
CA PRO A 143 -1.61 1.15 -4.88
C PRO A 143 -1.72 -0.37 -4.77
N PHE A 144 -2.81 -0.91 -5.33
CA PHE A 144 -3.01 -2.35 -5.42
C PHE A 144 -2.27 -2.95 -6.64
N LEU A 145 -1.05 -2.45 -6.87
CA LEU A 145 -0.08 -2.88 -7.87
C LEU A 145 1.23 -3.24 -7.14
N PRO A 146 1.92 -4.29 -7.51
CA PRO A 146 1.62 -5.33 -8.52
C PRO A 146 0.79 -6.51 -7.95
N HIS A 147 0.01 -6.34 -6.90
CA HIS A 147 -0.77 -7.39 -6.24
C HIS A 147 -1.76 -8.10 -7.19
N THR A 148 -2.06 -9.36 -6.92
CA THR A 148 -3.12 -10.09 -7.65
C THR A 148 -4.48 -9.38 -7.54
N PRO A 149 -5.35 -9.47 -8.58
CA PRO A 149 -5.20 -10.25 -9.82
C PRO A 149 -4.17 -9.67 -10.79
N HIS A 150 -3.35 -10.54 -11.40
CA HIS A 150 -2.39 -10.13 -12.41
C HIS A 150 -3.10 -10.01 -13.77
N ASN A 151 -3.62 -8.83 -14.02
CA ASN A 151 -4.36 -8.46 -15.22
C ASN A 151 -3.80 -7.17 -15.85
N PRO A 152 -2.52 -7.17 -16.23
CA PRO A 152 -1.90 -5.99 -16.82
C PRO A 152 -2.53 -5.65 -18.19
N PRO A 153 -2.47 -4.38 -18.63
CA PRO A 153 -2.81 -4.02 -19.99
C PRO A 153 -2.00 -4.83 -21.02
N ALA A 154 -2.62 -5.14 -22.16
CA ALA A 154 -2.00 -5.96 -23.22
C ALA A 154 -0.65 -5.38 -23.67
N ARG A 155 -0.56 -4.07 -23.86
CA ARG A 155 0.68 -3.36 -24.24
C ARG A 155 1.87 -3.63 -23.30
N LEU A 156 1.62 -3.80 -22.00
CA LEU A 156 2.66 -4.13 -21.02
C LEU A 156 2.93 -5.63 -21.02
N LEU A 157 1.89 -6.46 -21.09
CA LEU A 157 2.07 -7.89 -21.10
C LEU A 157 2.90 -8.34 -22.30
N ASP A 158 2.70 -7.73 -23.46
CA ASP A 158 3.39 -8.11 -24.71
C ASP A 158 4.90 -7.82 -24.64
N LYS A 159 5.35 -6.83 -23.86
CA LYS A 159 6.78 -6.59 -23.59
C LYS A 159 7.45 -7.81 -22.91
N TYR A 160 6.70 -8.57 -22.13
CA TYR A 160 7.23 -9.64 -21.28
C TYR A 160 6.89 -11.05 -21.78
N LYS A 161 6.04 -11.20 -22.78
CA LYS A 161 5.84 -12.47 -23.48
C LYS A 161 7.08 -12.78 -24.32
N LYS A 162 7.87 -13.73 -23.86
CA LYS A 162 9.06 -14.24 -24.56
C LYS A 162 8.99 -15.75 -24.61
N GLU A 163 9.59 -16.35 -25.65
CA GLU A 163 9.73 -17.80 -25.75
C GLU A 163 10.36 -18.38 -24.47
N GLY A 164 9.79 -19.46 -23.98
CA GLY A 164 10.23 -20.13 -22.75
C GLY A 164 9.85 -19.42 -21.43
N ARG A 165 9.29 -18.20 -21.46
CA ARG A 165 8.85 -17.54 -20.24
C ARG A 165 7.42 -17.93 -19.87
N PRO A 166 7.18 -18.50 -18.66
CA PRO A 166 5.85 -18.82 -18.18
C PRO A 166 4.93 -17.59 -18.12
N ILE A 167 3.69 -17.72 -18.56
CA ILE A 167 2.70 -16.61 -18.57
C ILE A 167 2.48 -15.98 -17.18
N PRO A 168 2.42 -16.73 -16.06
CA PRO A 168 2.31 -16.09 -14.73
C PRO A 168 3.46 -15.14 -14.42
N ILE A 169 4.70 -15.50 -14.84
CA ILE A 169 5.89 -14.63 -14.68
C ILE A 169 5.78 -13.38 -15.55
N ALA A 170 5.41 -13.55 -16.84
CA ALA A 170 5.23 -12.43 -17.76
C ALA A 170 4.17 -11.44 -17.26
N LYS A 171 3.04 -11.95 -16.76
CA LYS A 171 1.99 -11.12 -16.14
C LYS A 171 2.48 -10.35 -14.93
N TYR A 172 3.23 -11.00 -14.03
CA TYR A 172 3.76 -10.33 -12.84
C TYR A 172 4.75 -9.22 -13.20
N TYR A 173 5.66 -9.44 -14.15
CA TYR A 173 6.58 -8.41 -14.61
C TYR A 173 5.85 -7.23 -15.25
N ALA A 174 4.81 -7.50 -16.04
CA ALA A 174 3.97 -6.45 -16.62
C ALA A 174 3.18 -5.68 -15.54
N MET A 175 2.82 -6.31 -14.42
CA MET A 175 2.21 -5.60 -13.27
C MET A 175 3.23 -4.71 -12.55
N CYS A 176 4.50 -5.13 -12.46
CA CYS A 176 5.57 -4.29 -11.91
C CYS A 176 5.84 -3.08 -12.81
N ASP A 177 5.90 -3.29 -14.13
CA ASP A 177 6.03 -2.22 -15.13
C ASP A 177 4.86 -1.22 -15.04
N TRP A 178 3.64 -1.73 -14.86
CA TRP A 178 2.48 -0.85 -14.65
C TRP A 178 2.56 -0.03 -13.36
N PHE A 179 3.07 -0.62 -12.28
CA PHE A 179 3.33 0.13 -11.05
C PHE A 179 4.38 1.22 -11.27
N ASP A 180 5.47 0.91 -11.96
CA ASP A 180 6.53 1.86 -12.29
C ASP A 180 6.01 3.03 -13.14
N GLU A 181 5.17 2.77 -14.15
CA GLU A 181 4.49 3.82 -14.91
C GLU A 181 3.70 4.78 -14.01
N THR A 182 3.00 4.26 -12.97
CA THR A 182 2.25 5.13 -12.05
C THR A 182 3.16 5.96 -11.15
N CYS A 183 4.32 5.42 -10.78
CA CYS A 183 5.35 6.18 -10.08
C CYS A 183 5.92 7.28 -10.97
N GLY A 184 6.19 6.98 -12.25
CA GLY A 184 6.60 7.97 -13.25
C GLY A 184 5.60 9.11 -13.39
N GLN A 185 4.31 8.80 -13.53
CA GLN A 185 3.23 9.80 -13.60
C GLN A 185 3.22 10.72 -12.37
N LEU A 186 3.44 10.17 -11.17
CA LEU A 186 3.51 10.98 -9.95
C LEU A 186 4.71 11.92 -9.98
N VAL A 187 5.89 11.44 -10.37
CA VAL A 187 7.11 12.27 -10.47
C VAL A 187 6.94 13.37 -11.51
N GLU A 188 6.47 13.04 -12.71
CA GLU A 188 6.18 14.00 -13.79
C GLU A 188 5.17 15.07 -13.34
N TYR A 189 4.16 14.67 -12.57
CA TYR A 189 3.19 15.63 -12.03
C TYR A 189 3.83 16.61 -11.04
N LEU A 190 4.69 16.11 -10.12
CA LEU A 190 5.44 16.98 -9.20
C LEU A 190 6.40 17.94 -9.94
N GLU A 191 7.03 17.48 -11.04
CA GLU A 191 7.86 18.30 -11.90
C GLU A 191 7.05 19.38 -12.60
N LYS A 192 5.90 19.02 -13.19
CA LYS A 192 4.97 19.98 -13.82
C LYS A 192 4.48 21.06 -12.87
N LYS A 193 4.36 20.74 -11.58
CA LYS A 193 3.97 21.70 -10.52
C LYS A 193 5.16 22.48 -9.95
N ASN A 194 6.39 22.23 -10.40
CA ASN A 194 7.64 22.83 -9.91
C ASN A 194 7.89 22.58 -8.41
N ILE A 195 7.42 21.46 -7.87
CA ILE A 195 7.59 21.10 -6.45
C ILE A 195 8.41 19.82 -6.25
N ARG A 196 8.96 19.23 -7.32
CA ARG A 196 9.73 17.98 -7.24
C ARG A 196 10.95 18.09 -6.34
N ASN A 197 11.66 19.22 -6.37
CA ASN A 197 12.87 19.44 -5.58
C ASN A 197 12.57 19.69 -4.10
N ASP A 198 11.37 20.15 -3.78
CA ASP A 198 10.89 20.39 -2.40
C ASP A 198 10.09 19.17 -1.86
N THR A 199 10.07 18.07 -2.60
CA THR A 199 9.34 16.87 -2.21
C THR A 199 10.29 15.70 -1.96
N LEU A 200 10.28 15.18 -0.73
CA LEU A 200 10.94 13.92 -0.39
C LEU A 200 10.05 12.76 -0.86
N ILE A 201 10.59 11.90 -1.71
CA ILE A 201 9.93 10.66 -2.15
C ILE A 201 10.61 9.49 -1.43
N VAL A 202 9.83 8.72 -0.67
CA VAL A 202 10.27 7.50 0.00
C VAL A 202 9.60 6.30 -0.66
N TYR A 203 10.40 5.41 -1.23
CA TYR A 203 9.93 4.16 -1.80
C TYR A 203 10.25 3.00 -0.86
N VAL A 204 9.24 2.21 -0.53
CA VAL A 204 9.37 1.00 0.29
C VAL A 204 8.31 -0.01 -0.12
N THR A 205 8.65 -1.30 -0.22
CA THR A 205 7.65 -2.35 -0.42
C THR A 205 7.08 -2.80 0.93
N ASP A 206 5.77 -3.11 0.98
CA ASP A 206 5.11 -3.60 2.20
C ASP A 206 5.54 -5.03 2.57
N ASN A 207 5.84 -5.85 1.57
CA ASN A 207 6.41 -7.19 1.70
C ASN A 207 6.95 -7.68 0.34
N GLY A 208 7.82 -8.68 0.39
CA GLY A 208 8.35 -9.29 -0.82
C GLY A 208 7.35 -10.23 -1.51
N TRP A 209 7.67 -10.56 -2.78
CA TRP A 209 6.90 -11.47 -3.62
C TRP A 209 7.81 -12.11 -4.66
N ILE A 210 7.84 -13.43 -4.71
CA ILE A 210 8.46 -14.20 -5.81
C ILE A 210 7.34 -14.92 -6.53
N GLN A 211 7.10 -14.58 -7.79
CA GLN A 211 6.02 -15.17 -8.59
C GLN A 211 6.32 -16.63 -8.95
N ARG A 212 5.35 -17.50 -8.77
CA ARG A 212 5.42 -18.90 -9.22
C ARG A 212 5.32 -18.99 -10.75
N PRO A 213 6.08 -19.90 -11.39
CA PRO A 213 6.03 -20.09 -12.84
C PRO A 213 4.80 -20.85 -13.31
N ASP A 214 4.25 -21.72 -12.48
CA ASP A 214 3.18 -22.70 -12.83
C ASP A 214 1.76 -22.15 -12.65
N ARG A 215 1.58 -21.11 -11.80
CA ARG A 215 0.26 -20.57 -11.47
C ARG A 215 0.35 -19.18 -10.84
N ASN A 216 -0.80 -18.53 -10.68
CA ASN A 216 -0.88 -17.33 -9.86
C ASN A 216 -0.58 -17.64 -8.39
N GLY A 217 0.22 -16.79 -7.77
CA GLY A 217 0.61 -16.93 -6.37
C GLY A 217 2.12 -16.82 -6.16
N TYR A 218 2.52 -16.79 -4.92
CA TYR A 218 3.93 -16.64 -4.54
C TYR A 218 4.61 -17.98 -4.26
N ALA A 219 5.91 -18.02 -4.54
CA ALA A 219 6.78 -19.16 -4.31
C ALA A 219 7.09 -19.33 -2.79
N PRO A 220 7.57 -20.51 -2.37
CA PRO A 220 8.17 -20.69 -1.05
C PRO A 220 9.30 -19.69 -0.77
N ARG A 221 9.55 -19.37 0.50
CA ARG A 221 10.56 -18.39 0.94
C ARG A 221 10.35 -16.97 0.40
N SER A 222 9.10 -16.63 0.15
CA SER A 222 8.62 -15.35 -0.33
C SER A 222 7.62 -14.75 0.67
N LYS A 223 6.53 -14.10 0.21
CA LYS A 223 5.47 -13.53 1.05
C LYS A 223 5.07 -14.49 2.18
N GLN A 224 4.77 -13.96 3.37
CA GLN A 224 4.45 -14.69 4.62
C GLN A 224 5.59 -15.55 5.18
N THR A 225 6.82 -15.26 4.79
CA THR A 225 7.99 -15.96 5.35
C THR A 225 9.11 -14.97 5.71
N PRO A 226 9.96 -15.27 6.71
CA PRO A 226 11.03 -14.38 7.17
C PRO A 226 12.29 -14.41 6.30
N TYR A 227 12.20 -14.97 5.09
CA TYR A 227 13.32 -15.01 4.17
C TYR A 227 13.44 -13.71 3.37
N GLU A 228 14.62 -13.48 2.77
CA GLU A 228 14.91 -12.33 1.90
C GLU A 228 13.78 -12.05 0.88
N GLY A 229 13.26 -13.09 0.23
CA GLY A 229 12.15 -12.95 -0.72
C GLY A 229 10.81 -12.51 -0.09
N GLY A 230 10.71 -12.48 1.24
CA GLY A 230 9.52 -12.06 1.97
C GLY A 230 9.63 -10.68 2.61
N ILE A 231 10.83 -10.29 3.08
CA ILE A 231 11.02 -9.10 3.92
C ILE A 231 11.97 -8.05 3.34
N ARG A 232 12.78 -8.37 2.32
CA ARG A 232 13.67 -7.37 1.71
C ARG A 232 12.89 -6.34 0.92
N THR A 233 13.21 -5.08 1.14
CA THR A 233 12.73 -3.91 0.37
C THR A 233 13.92 -3.18 -0.24
N PRO A 234 13.75 -2.55 -1.43
CA PRO A 234 14.81 -1.78 -2.05
C PRO A 234 15.22 -0.59 -1.20
#